data_a75e9eb83a20f50b114ebdd54883054d
#
_entry.id   a75e9eb83a20f50b114ebdd54883054d
#
_cell.length_a   1.000
_cell.length_b   1.000
_cell.length_c   1.000
_cell.angle_alpha   90.00
_cell.angle_beta   90.00
_cell.angle_gamma   90.00
#
_symmetry.space_group_name_H-M   'P 1'
#
loop_
_entity.id
_entity.type
_entity.pdbx_description
1 polymer ?
#
loop_
_entity_poly.entity_id
_entity_poly.type
_entity_poly.pdbx_seq_one_letter_code
_entity_poly.pdbx_strand_id
1 'polypeptide(L)'
;MTIKLTVTRLKCLNRLCSRRTFAGSIPEVTGPRARRTSRVSEIVLLLGHNAGGRPSGRLLACFGMAVSGDTVLRHLKRCSPQPDRGALRVVGIDDWSWRKGQSYGTIMVDLERRTVVDVLADRSSSSVAAWFSARPSIEVISRDRQGLYAEGARVGAPQARQVADRFHLVQNMREMIEKQLGRLERPLRAQGSAAVEDEDTRAGLHRLREVSFEQVRLLYDAGKTATAITEELGLSRKRVDKWIRLQALPERNAMAPTPRSPAYYQGHLSRRWAEGCTVVRRLFTEIQRLGFTGCYTHLSQFVSSWRRKTEGTPGNIASHPTGLLARDPATGRQISPQIAASLCIKPRAQLTPRQALAVDALKASSTDFSVMRAFAMRFRGILRGRDGSRLDPWLDEAYHSGIYALQRFARTLQGDLDAVRNAVIEPWSNGQTEGQISRLKTMKRAMYGRAGITLLRARMLPLKTIK
;
A
#
# COMPACT_ATOMS: atom_id res chain seq x y z
N MET A 1 -31.71 -4.71 -39.49
CA MET A 1 -31.32 -4.99 -40.87
C MET A 1 -30.84 -6.44 -40.93
N THR A 2 -31.44 -7.28 -41.77
CA THR A 2 -31.03 -8.67 -41.95
C THR A 2 -30.44 -8.81 -43.35
N ILE A 3 -29.22 -9.36 -43.45
CA ILE A 3 -28.55 -9.61 -44.72
C ILE A 3 -28.71 -11.10 -45.02
N LYS A 4 -29.34 -11.43 -46.14
CA LYS A 4 -29.39 -12.80 -46.66
C LYS A 4 -28.20 -13.01 -47.61
N LEU A 5 -27.34 -13.96 -47.28
CA LEU A 5 -26.20 -14.36 -48.12
C LEU A 5 -26.49 -15.72 -48.72
N THR A 6 -26.47 -15.79 -50.05
CA THR A 6 -26.50 -17.05 -50.74
C THR A 6 -25.07 -17.51 -50.97
N VAL A 7 -24.70 -18.68 -50.47
CA VAL A 7 -23.37 -19.26 -50.64
C VAL A 7 -23.48 -20.60 -51.36
N THR A 8 -22.57 -20.80 -52.28
CA THR A 8 -22.48 -22.07 -53.03
C THR A 8 -21.92 -23.16 -52.11
N ARG A 9 -22.58 -24.27 -52.06
CA ARG A 9 -22.11 -25.47 -51.37
C ARG A 9 -21.53 -26.46 -52.37
N LEU A 10 -20.22 -26.71 -52.23
CA LEU A 10 -19.47 -27.59 -53.12
C LEU A 10 -19.32 -28.98 -52.46
N LYS A 11 -19.40 -30.04 -53.27
CA LYS A 11 -19.12 -31.42 -52.86
C LYS A 11 -17.72 -31.81 -53.33
N CYS A 12 -16.91 -32.37 -52.44
CA CYS A 12 -15.61 -32.90 -52.79
C CYS A 12 -15.79 -34.26 -53.51
N LEU A 13 -15.23 -34.37 -54.70
CA LEU A 13 -15.28 -35.62 -55.49
C LEU A 13 -14.14 -36.59 -55.11
N ASN A 14 -13.14 -36.15 -54.35
CA ASN A 14 -12.08 -37.00 -53.85
C ASN A 14 -12.59 -37.92 -52.75
N ARG A 15 -12.60 -39.22 -53.00
CA ARG A 15 -13.06 -40.24 -52.04
C ARG A 15 -12.21 -40.36 -50.78
N LEU A 16 -10.97 -39.93 -50.82
CA LEU A 16 -10.03 -39.91 -49.70
C LEU A 16 -10.08 -38.62 -48.87
N CYS A 17 -10.86 -37.63 -49.27
CA CYS A 17 -11.00 -36.38 -48.55
C CYS A 17 -11.92 -36.56 -47.33
N SER A 18 -11.41 -36.22 -46.14
CA SER A 18 -12.17 -36.24 -44.89
C SER A 18 -13.30 -35.20 -44.87
N ARG A 19 -13.21 -34.14 -45.65
CA ARG A 19 -14.22 -33.11 -45.85
C ARG A 19 -15.01 -33.38 -47.12
N ARG A 20 -16.22 -33.90 -46.99
CA ARG A 20 -17.08 -34.19 -48.11
C ARG A 20 -17.77 -32.98 -48.74
N THR A 21 -17.95 -31.89 -47.99
CA THR A 21 -18.65 -30.68 -48.47
C THR A 21 -17.94 -29.41 -48.01
N PHE A 22 -17.96 -28.40 -48.86
CA PHE A 22 -17.40 -27.06 -48.62
C PHE A 22 -18.51 -26.03 -48.87
N ALA A 23 -18.62 -25.03 -48.01
CA ALA A 23 -19.43 -23.86 -48.28
C ALA A 23 -18.55 -22.74 -48.81
N GLY A 24 -19.00 -22.03 -49.78
CA GLY A 24 -18.36 -20.77 -50.21
C GLY A 24 -18.23 -19.83 -49.02
N SER A 25 -17.20 -19.05 -48.99
CA SER A 25 -16.99 -17.99 -47.97
C SER A 25 -16.94 -16.63 -48.65
N ILE A 26 -17.48 -15.62 -48.00
CA ILE A 26 -17.37 -14.22 -48.41
C ILE A 26 -16.59 -13.49 -47.33
N PRO A 27 -15.25 -13.62 -47.28
CA PRO A 27 -14.45 -13.19 -46.17
C PRO A 27 -14.51 -11.68 -45.91
N GLU A 28 -14.82 -10.90 -46.94
CA GLU A 28 -15.01 -9.43 -46.84
C GLU A 28 -16.25 -9.06 -46.03
N VAL A 29 -17.26 -9.94 -46.01
CA VAL A 29 -18.54 -9.69 -45.31
C VAL A 29 -18.62 -10.45 -44.00
N THR A 30 -18.18 -11.71 -43.97
CA THR A 30 -18.35 -12.57 -42.79
C THR A 30 -17.28 -13.64 -42.70
N GLY A 31 -16.77 -13.88 -41.51
CA GLY A 31 -15.83 -14.96 -41.26
C GLY A 31 -16.48 -16.35 -41.33
N PRO A 32 -15.69 -17.43 -41.36
CA PRO A 32 -16.19 -18.81 -41.40
C PRO A 32 -17.14 -19.11 -40.24
N ARG A 33 -18.30 -19.66 -40.55
CA ARG A 33 -19.35 -20.04 -39.59
C ARG A 33 -19.84 -18.87 -38.70
N ALA A 34 -19.60 -17.61 -39.11
CA ALA A 34 -20.05 -16.45 -38.36
C ALA A 34 -21.56 -16.23 -38.53
N ARG A 35 -22.24 -15.82 -37.44
CA ARG A 35 -23.65 -15.44 -37.43
C ARG A 35 -23.85 -13.93 -37.61
N ARG A 36 -22.78 -13.19 -37.77
CA ARG A 36 -22.73 -11.73 -37.86
C ARG A 36 -21.68 -11.33 -38.89
N THR A 37 -21.87 -10.20 -39.49
CA THR A 37 -20.86 -9.62 -40.38
C THR A 37 -19.62 -9.21 -39.60
N SER A 38 -18.50 -9.11 -40.27
CA SER A 38 -17.25 -8.61 -39.70
C SER A 38 -17.46 -7.24 -39.05
N ARG A 39 -18.15 -6.34 -39.73
CA ARG A 39 -18.47 -4.99 -39.23
C ARG A 39 -19.26 -5.01 -37.90
N VAL A 40 -20.29 -5.84 -37.79
CA VAL A 40 -21.05 -5.97 -36.54
C VAL A 40 -20.17 -6.57 -35.43
N SER A 41 -19.30 -7.51 -35.76
CA SER A 41 -18.37 -8.11 -34.80
C SER A 41 -17.38 -7.09 -34.26
N GLU A 42 -16.91 -6.18 -35.09
CA GLU A 42 -16.06 -5.03 -34.69
C GLU A 42 -16.77 -4.07 -33.73
N ILE A 43 -18.03 -3.71 -34.06
CA ILE A 43 -18.85 -2.86 -33.18
C ILE A 43 -19.09 -3.53 -31.83
N VAL A 44 -19.40 -4.84 -31.84
CA VAL A 44 -19.56 -5.64 -30.62
C VAL A 44 -18.28 -5.64 -29.78
N LEU A 45 -17.11 -5.76 -30.43
CA LEU A 45 -15.82 -5.73 -29.76
C LEU A 45 -15.53 -4.34 -29.15
N LEU A 46 -15.75 -3.28 -29.92
CA LEU A 46 -15.53 -1.90 -29.50
C LEU A 46 -16.42 -1.54 -28.31
N LEU A 47 -17.71 -1.81 -28.38
CA LEU A 47 -18.65 -1.57 -27.30
C LEU A 47 -18.33 -2.44 -26.08
N GLY A 48 -18.03 -3.74 -26.29
CA GLY A 48 -17.64 -4.64 -25.21
C GLY A 48 -16.40 -4.20 -24.46
N HIS A 49 -15.40 -3.67 -25.18
CA HIS A 49 -14.18 -3.13 -24.59
C HIS A 49 -14.44 -1.89 -23.73
N ASN A 50 -15.25 -0.96 -24.21
CA ASN A 50 -15.50 0.32 -23.52
C ASN A 50 -16.57 0.20 -22.42
N ALA A 51 -17.70 -0.42 -22.69
CA ALA A 51 -18.86 -0.45 -21.78
C ALA A 51 -19.06 -1.81 -21.05
N GLY A 52 -18.38 -2.89 -21.49
CA GLY A 52 -18.56 -4.22 -20.90
C GLY A 52 -19.78 -4.96 -21.47
N GLY A 53 -20.24 -6.03 -20.79
CA GLY A 53 -21.27 -6.93 -21.35
C GLY A 53 -22.66 -6.35 -21.42
N ARG A 54 -23.32 -6.17 -20.28
CA ARG A 54 -24.75 -5.75 -20.20
C ARG A 54 -25.02 -4.38 -20.82
N PRO A 55 -24.25 -3.32 -20.55
CA PRO A 55 -24.47 -2.03 -21.19
C PRO A 55 -24.31 -2.11 -22.71
N SER A 56 -23.30 -2.82 -23.22
CA SER A 56 -23.11 -3.03 -24.65
C SER A 56 -24.27 -3.80 -25.30
N GLY A 57 -24.78 -4.82 -24.61
CA GLY A 57 -25.95 -5.57 -25.12
C GLY A 57 -27.18 -4.68 -25.26
N ARG A 58 -27.43 -3.79 -24.32
CA ARG A 58 -28.52 -2.79 -24.39
C ARG A 58 -28.33 -1.81 -25.54
N LEU A 59 -27.12 -1.24 -25.67
CA LEU A 59 -26.81 -0.31 -26.77
C LEU A 59 -26.96 -0.98 -28.14
N LEU A 60 -26.45 -2.23 -28.29
CA LEU A 60 -26.59 -3.00 -29.53
C LEU A 60 -28.04 -3.27 -29.86
N ALA A 61 -28.88 -3.56 -28.86
CA ALA A 61 -30.32 -3.77 -29.10
C ALA A 61 -31.00 -2.48 -29.60
N CYS A 62 -30.65 -1.29 -29.06
CA CYS A 62 -31.17 -0.02 -29.57
C CYS A 62 -30.77 0.25 -31.03
N PHE A 63 -29.62 -0.28 -31.48
CA PHE A 63 -29.18 -0.18 -32.88
C PHE A 63 -29.76 -1.31 -33.77
N GLY A 64 -30.72 -2.08 -33.29
CA GLY A 64 -31.27 -3.22 -34.04
C GLY A 64 -30.31 -4.40 -34.19
N MET A 65 -29.22 -4.44 -33.43
CA MET A 65 -28.21 -5.48 -33.44
C MET A 65 -28.28 -6.30 -32.13
N ALA A 66 -29.33 -7.08 -31.94
CA ALA A 66 -29.55 -7.83 -30.70
C ALA A 66 -28.43 -8.85 -30.43
N VAL A 67 -27.59 -8.53 -29.41
CA VAL A 67 -26.50 -9.38 -28.93
C VAL A 67 -26.54 -9.41 -27.42
N SER A 68 -26.57 -10.59 -26.80
CA SER A 68 -26.58 -10.71 -25.35
C SER A 68 -25.24 -10.23 -24.74
N GLY A 69 -25.31 -9.67 -23.51
CA GLY A 69 -24.11 -9.24 -22.80
C GLY A 69 -23.07 -10.35 -22.63
N ASP A 70 -23.49 -11.61 -22.43
CA ASP A 70 -22.57 -12.75 -22.32
C ASP A 70 -21.86 -13.05 -23.64
N THR A 71 -22.57 -12.88 -24.76
CA THR A 71 -21.97 -13.04 -26.10
C THR A 71 -20.94 -11.94 -26.37
N VAL A 72 -21.24 -10.70 -25.94
CA VAL A 72 -20.27 -9.57 -25.99
C VAL A 72 -19.01 -9.93 -25.22
N LEU A 73 -19.15 -10.38 -23.97
CA LEU A 73 -17.99 -10.73 -23.12
C LEU A 73 -17.19 -11.92 -23.67
N ARG A 74 -17.87 -12.92 -24.20
CA ARG A 74 -17.24 -14.07 -24.85
C ARG A 74 -16.46 -13.65 -26.09
N HIS A 75 -17.04 -12.77 -26.91
CA HIS A 75 -16.38 -12.23 -28.09
C HIS A 75 -15.14 -11.41 -27.71
N LEU A 76 -15.26 -10.53 -26.71
CA LEU A 76 -14.15 -9.73 -26.21
C LEU A 76 -12.99 -10.60 -25.70
N LYS A 77 -13.26 -11.63 -24.89
CA LYS A 77 -12.23 -12.56 -24.39
C LYS A 77 -11.52 -13.32 -25.51
N ARG A 78 -12.27 -13.73 -26.54
CA ARG A 78 -11.72 -14.48 -27.67
C ARG A 78 -10.87 -13.60 -28.59
N CYS A 79 -11.28 -12.35 -28.80
CA CYS A 79 -10.59 -11.36 -29.64
C CYS A 79 -9.66 -10.46 -28.81
N SER A 80 -9.31 -10.88 -27.57
CA SER A 80 -8.39 -10.11 -26.72
C SER A 80 -7.12 -9.76 -27.51
N PRO A 81 -6.78 -8.50 -27.62
CA PRO A 81 -5.61 -8.09 -28.40
C PRO A 81 -4.37 -8.74 -27.81
N GLN A 82 -3.54 -9.31 -28.67
CA GLN A 82 -2.16 -9.61 -28.32
C GLN A 82 -1.44 -8.27 -28.15
N PRO A 83 -0.59 -8.11 -27.13
CA PRO A 83 0.22 -6.91 -27.00
C PRO A 83 0.98 -6.69 -28.32
N ASP A 84 1.01 -5.43 -28.75
CA ASP A 84 1.77 -5.05 -29.94
C ASP A 84 3.22 -5.54 -29.79
N ARG A 85 3.71 -6.29 -30.78
CA ARG A 85 5.06 -6.87 -30.75
C ARG A 85 6.15 -5.88 -31.15
N GLY A 86 5.84 -4.59 -31.24
CA GLY A 86 6.87 -3.55 -31.41
C GLY A 86 7.86 -3.56 -30.23
N ALA A 87 9.10 -3.13 -30.50
CA ALA A 87 10.12 -3.09 -29.47
C ALA A 87 9.64 -2.28 -28.26
N LEU A 88 9.51 -2.96 -27.13
CA LEU A 88 9.10 -2.36 -25.84
C LEU A 88 10.37 -1.99 -25.10
N ARG A 89 10.65 -0.68 -24.96
CA ARG A 89 11.90 -0.19 -24.39
C ARG A 89 11.75 0.31 -22.97
N VAL A 90 10.64 1.01 -22.66
CA VAL A 90 10.45 1.66 -21.38
C VAL A 90 9.15 1.20 -20.76
N VAL A 91 9.24 0.52 -19.60
CA VAL A 91 8.10 -0.10 -18.93
C VAL A 91 7.90 0.47 -17.54
N GLY A 92 6.68 0.87 -17.25
CA GLY A 92 6.21 1.14 -15.88
C GLY A 92 5.54 -0.10 -15.30
N ILE A 93 5.88 -0.43 -14.07
CA ILE A 93 5.30 -1.57 -13.33
C ILE A 93 4.81 -1.12 -11.97
N ASP A 94 3.61 -1.61 -11.57
CA ASP A 94 3.06 -1.31 -10.25
C ASP A 94 2.01 -2.36 -9.86
N ASP A 95 1.60 -2.38 -8.56
CA ASP A 95 0.58 -3.29 -8.07
C ASP A 95 -0.84 -2.70 -8.14
N TRP A 96 -1.80 -3.57 -8.25
CA TRP A 96 -3.20 -3.25 -8.10
C TRP A 96 -3.92 -4.29 -7.25
N SER A 97 -4.86 -3.86 -6.43
CA SER A 97 -5.54 -4.75 -5.48
C SER A 97 -6.77 -5.41 -6.09
N TRP A 98 -6.82 -6.75 -6.05
CA TRP A 98 -8.04 -7.51 -6.27
C TRP A 98 -9.00 -7.35 -5.09
N ARG A 99 -8.50 -7.64 -3.90
CA ARG A 99 -9.17 -7.44 -2.62
C ARG A 99 -8.19 -6.75 -1.69
N LYS A 100 -8.54 -5.56 -1.23
CA LYS A 100 -7.67 -4.74 -0.38
C LYS A 100 -7.16 -5.56 0.80
N GLY A 101 -5.84 -5.61 0.96
CA GLY A 101 -5.19 -6.35 2.03
C GLY A 101 -5.06 -7.88 1.83
N GLN A 102 -5.64 -8.46 0.77
CA GLN A 102 -5.63 -9.93 0.58
C GLN A 102 -4.90 -10.37 -0.69
N SER A 103 -5.26 -9.83 -1.84
CA SER A 103 -4.71 -10.25 -3.13
C SER A 103 -4.43 -9.09 -4.05
N TYR A 104 -3.31 -9.19 -4.76
CA TYR A 104 -2.78 -8.15 -5.64
C TYR A 104 -2.39 -8.77 -6.98
N GLY A 105 -2.46 -7.99 -8.03
CA GLY A 105 -1.91 -8.28 -9.33
C GLY A 105 -0.94 -7.19 -9.75
N THR A 106 -0.31 -7.36 -10.90
CA THR A 106 0.65 -6.42 -11.47
C THR A 106 0.15 -5.87 -12.80
N ILE A 107 0.38 -4.58 -13.04
CA ILE A 107 0.13 -3.95 -14.34
C ILE A 107 1.46 -3.56 -14.98
N MET A 108 1.56 -3.78 -16.29
CA MET A 108 2.70 -3.38 -17.11
C MET A 108 2.24 -2.33 -18.12
N VAL A 109 2.93 -1.20 -18.17
CA VAL A 109 2.57 -0.06 -19.00
C VAL A 109 3.77 0.34 -19.85
N ASP A 110 3.57 0.47 -21.15
CA ASP A 110 4.52 1.13 -22.06
C ASP A 110 4.48 2.63 -21.77
N LEU A 111 5.55 3.18 -21.23
CA LEU A 111 5.62 4.59 -20.85
C LEU A 111 5.86 5.51 -22.05
N GLU A 112 6.41 5.01 -23.16
CA GLU A 112 6.57 5.75 -24.40
C GLU A 112 5.24 5.93 -25.11
N ARG A 113 4.47 4.82 -25.27
CA ARG A 113 3.15 4.83 -25.92
C ARG A 113 2.00 5.13 -24.98
N ARG A 114 2.25 5.17 -23.68
CA ARG A 114 1.26 5.41 -22.61
C ARG A 114 0.12 4.41 -22.61
N THR A 115 0.38 3.17 -22.95
CA THR A 115 -0.60 2.10 -23.10
C THR A 115 -0.29 0.92 -22.20
N VAL A 116 -1.36 0.24 -21.74
CA VAL A 116 -1.19 -1.00 -20.98
C VAL A 116 -0.69 -2.11 -21.90
N VAL A 117 0.38 -2.76 -21.51
CA VAL A 117 0.99 -3.87 -22.25
C VAL A 117 0.53 -5.20 -21.72
N ASP A 118 0.35 -5.29 -20.41
CA ASP A 118 -0.11 -6.51 -19.76
C ASP A 118 -0.70 -6.27 -18.37
N VAL A 119 -1.47 -7.26 -17.89
CA VAL A 119 -1.99 -7.31 -16.52
C VAL A 119 -1.82 -8.73 -16.00
N LEU A 120 -0.99 -8.89 -14.97
CA LEU A 120 -0.70 -10.18 -14.33
C LEU A 120 -1.65 -10.41 -13.14
N ALA A 121 -1.92 -11.69 -12.86
CA ALA A 121 -2.82 -12.10 -11.79
C ALA A 121 -2.22 -11.95 -10.38
N ASP A 122 -0.90 -11.90 -10.28
CA ASP A 122 -0.15 -11.83 -9.03
C ASP A 122 0.94 -10.74 -9.09
N ARG A 123 1.67 -10.57 -7.99
CA ARG A 123 2.81 -9.65 -7.85
C ARG A 123 4.10 -10.35 -7.45
N SER A 124 4.23 -11.65 -7.75
CA SER A 124 5.44 -12.40 -7.41
C SER A 124 6.64 -11.97 -8.24
N SER A 125 7.83 -12.02 -7.64
CA SER A 125 9.07 -11.73 -8.36
C SER A 125 9.30 -12.69 -9.52
N SER A 126 8.87 -13.96 -9.38
CA SER A 126 9.00 -14.98 -10.43
C SER A 126 8.12 -14.69 -11.66
N SER A 127 6.85 -14.32 -11.46
CA SER A 127 5.96 -13.95 -12.57
C SER A 127 6.48 -12.71 -13.31
N VAL A 128 6.95 -11.73 -12.56
CA VAL A 128 7.55 -10.50 -13.10
C VAL A 128 8.83 -10.79 -13.86
N ALA A 129 9.73 -11.62 -13.30
CA ALA A 129 10.96 -12.03 -13.98
C ALA A 129 10.68 -12.78 -15.28
N ALA A 130 9.77 -13.76 -15.27
CA ALA A 130 9.38 -14.50 -16.48
C ALA A 130 8.80 -13.56 -17.55
N TRP A 131 8.00 -12.57 -17.15
CA TRP A 131 7.45 -11.58 -18.08
C TRP A 131 8.54 -10.71 -18.73
N PHE A 132 9.53 -10.28 -17.95
CA PHE A 132 10.67 -9.48 -18.45
C PHE A 132 11.60 -10.31 -19.33
N SER A 133 11.93 -11.55 -18.95
CA SER A 133 12.83 -12.44 -19.71
C SER A 133 12.32 -12.70 -21.13
N ALA A 134 10.99 -12.70 -21.32
CA ALA A 134 10.39 -12.82 -22.64
C ALA A 134 10.52 -11.54 -23.52
N ARG A 135 11.11 -10.46 -23.00
CA ARG A 135 11.18 -9.12 -23.65
C ARG A 135 12.56 -8.47 -23.50
N PRO A 136 13.59 -8.99 -24.17
CA PRO A 136 14.98 -8.52 -23.99
C PRO A 136 15.22 -7.09 -24.51
N SER A 137 14.26 -6.50 -25.24
CA SER A 137 14.34 -5.13 -25.74
C SER A 137 14.10 -4.06 -24.67
N ILE A 138 13.76 -4.45 -23.43
CA ILE A 138 13.49 -3.49 -22.35
C ILE A 138 14.81 -2.90 -21.84
N GLU A 139 14.89 -1.57 -21.89
CA GLU A 139 16.06 -0.77 -21.49
C GLU A 139 15.84 -0.08 -20.13
N VAL A 140 14.59 0.31 -19.84
CA VAL A 140 14.24 1.06 -18.61
C VAL A 140 12.99 0.49 -17.97
N ILE A 141 13.05 0.30 -16.65
CA ILE A 141 11.93 -0.18 -15.83
C ILE A 141 11.67 0.84 -14.71
N SER A 142 10.53 1.55 -14.81
CA SER A 142 10.05 2.43 -13.74
C SER A 142 9.17 1.63 -12.77
N ARG A 143 9.50 1.65 -11.50
CA ARG A 143 8.81 0.83 -10.47
C ARG A 143 8.70 1.53 -9.12
N ASP A 144 7.74 1.08 -8.31
CA ASP A 144 7.79 1.33 -6.87
C ASP A 144 9.00 0.61 -6.24
N ARG A 145 9.41 1.07 -5.08
CA ARG A 145 10.54 0.50 -4.32
C ARG A 145 10.22 -0.83 -3.63
N GLN A 146 9.18 -1.54 -4.04
CA GLN A 146 8.89 -2.88 -3.53
C GLN A 146 10.00 -3.86 -3.93
N GLY A 147 10.57 -4.55 -2.94
CA GLY A 147 11.66 -5.51 -3.16
C GLY A 147 11.34 -6.61 -4.18
N LEU A 148 10.08 -7.04 -4.28
CA LEU A 148 9.62 -8.04 -5.24
C LEU A 148 9.79 -7.59 -6.69
N TYR A 149 9.49 -6.34 -7.00
CA TYR A 149 9.66 -5.79 -8.36
C TYR A 149 11.12 -5.53 -8.69
N ALA A 150 11.90 -5.06 -7.71
CA ALA A 150 13.34 -4.89 -7.86
C ALA A 150 14.01 -6.22 -8.18
N GLU A 151 13.65 -7.28 -7.47
CA GLU A 151 14.16 -8.64 -7.66
C GLU A 151 13.72 -9.22 -9.02
N GLY A 152 12.42 -9.13 -9.34
CA GLY A 152 11.88 -9.60 -10.61
C GLY A 152 12.52 -8.91 -11.83
N ALA A 153 12.76 -7.60 -11.74
CA ALA A 153 13.44 -6.82 -12.78
C ALA A 153 14.91 -7.22 -12.91
N ARG A 154 15.63 -7.41 -11.76
CA ARG A 154 17.04 -7.82 -11.77
C ARG A 154 17.25 -9.19 -12.40
N VAL A 155 16.35 -10.15 -12.13
CA VAL A 155 16.43 -11.50 -12.66
C VAL A 155 15.97 -11.56 -14.13
N GLY A 156 14.85 -10.89 -14.44
CA GLY A 156 14.21 -11.01 -15.75
C GLY A 156 14.76 -10.07 -16.84
N ALA A 157 15.33 -8.93 -16.44
CA ALA A 157 15.90 -7.94 -17.36
C ALA A 157 17.17 -7.29 -16.74
N PRO A 158 18.24 -8.04 -16.52
CA PRO A 158 19.46 -7.54 -15.86
C PRO A 158 20.12 -6.37 -16.58
N GLN A 159 19.90 -6.25 -17.90
CA GLN A 159 20.40 -5.15 -18.73
C GLN A 159 19.64 -3.85 -18.55
N ALA A 160 18.40 -3.90 -17.99
CA ALA A 160 17.54 -2.74 -17.92
C ALA A 160 17.88 -1.86 -16.71
N ARG A 161 17.92 -0.55 -16.92
CA ARG A 161 18.05 0.43 -15.84
C ARG A 161 16.75 0.51 -15.06
N GLN A 162 16.83 0.31 -13.75
CA GLN A 162 15.68 0.46 -12.86
C GLN A 162 15.57 1.91 -12.38
N VAL A 163 14.38 2.48 -12.41
CA VAL A 163 14.07 3.85 -12.03
C VAL A 163 13.04 3.82 -10.92
N ALA A 164 13.38 4.35 -9.74
CA ALA A 164 12.43 4.43 -8.63
C ALA A 164 11.34 5.47 -8.91
N ASP A 165 10.11 5.19 -8.51
CA ASP A 165 9.04 6.16 -8.69
C ASP A 165 9.19 7.37 -7.77
N ARG A 166 9.27 8.56 -8.36
CA ARG A 166 9.45 9.84 -7.66
C ARG A 166 8.31 10.17 -6.71
N PHE A 167 7.08 9.81 -7.07
CA PHE A 167 5.92 10.03 -6.19
C PHE A 167 6.05 9.20 -4.91
N HIS A 168 6.37 7.91 -5.05
CA HIS A 168 6.59 7.01 -3.92
C HIS A 168 7.80 7.42 -3.07
N LEU A 169 8.87 7.98 -3.65
CA LEU A 169 9.99 8.53 -2.89
C LEU A 169 9.55 9.68 -1.96
N VAL A 170 8.78 10.63 -2.49
CA VAL A 170 8.25 11.75 -1.70
C VAL A 170 7.21 11.27 -0.68
N GLN A 171 6.37 10.31 -1.04
CA GLN A 171 5.39 9.71 -0.15
C GLN A 171 6.04 8.98 1.03
N ASN A 172 7.09 8.20 0.77
CA ASN A 172 7.85 7.50 1.82
C ASN A 172 8.51 8.50 2.79
N MET A 173 9.02 9.62 2.28
CA MET A 173 9.54 10.70 3.12
C MET A 173 8.44 11.27 4.02
N ARG A 174 7.26 11.58 3.46
CA ARG A 174 6.11 12.05 4.24
C ARG A 174 5.75 11.10 5.38
N GLU A 175 5.69 9.80 5.09
CA GLU A 175 5.34 8.78 6.09
C GLU A 175 6.37 8.67 7.21
N MET A 176 7.65 8.85 6.89
CA MET A 176 8.70 8.86 7.92
C MET A 176 8.63 10.11 8.79
N ILE A 177 8.36 11.27 8.18
CA ILE A 177 8.14 12.53 8.91
C ILE A 177 6.88 12.40 9.80
N GLU A 178 5.79 11.85 9.30
CA GLU A 178 4.56 11.62 10.06
C GLU A 178 4.83 10.77 11.32
N LYS A 179 5.59 9.69 11.17
CA LYS A 179 5.98 8.82 12.29
C LYS A 179 6.86 9.55 13.31
N GLN A 180 7.75 10.42 12.86
CA GLN A 180 8.60 11.24 13.74
C GLN A 180 7.75 12.24 14.53
N LEU A 181 6.89 12.99 13.84
CA LEU A 181 6.01 13.96 14.48
C LEU A 181 5.04 13.30 15.47
N GLY A 182 4.51 12.12 15.13
CA GLY A 182 3.67 11.34 16.05
C GLY A 182 4.42 10.84 17.29
N ARG A 183 5.74 10.68 17.23
CA ARG A 183 6.56 10.37 18.41
C ARG A 183 6.78 11.60 19.28
N LEU A 184 6.97 12.76 18.67
CA LEU A 184 7.10 14.03 19.38
C LEU A 184 5.79 14.43 20.08
N GLU A 185 4.64 14.05 19.56
CA GLU A 185 3.32 14.29 20.15
C GLU A 185 3.00 13.36 21.33
N ARG A 186 3.72 12.24 21.48
CA ARG A 186 3.51 11.23 22.53
C ARG A 186 4.26 11.45 23.86
N PRO A 187 4.60 12.63 24.36
CA PRO A 187 5.58 12.72 25.44
C PRO A 187 5.05 12.81 26.85
N LEU A 188 3.79 12.91 27.14
CA LEU A 188 3.37 13.13 28.55
C LEU A 188 2.44 12.03 29.11
N ARG A 189 1.81 11.20 28.28
CA ARG A 189 1.08 10.04 28.80
C ARG A 189 1.98 8.83 29.10
N ALA A 190 3.18 8.78 28.55
CA ALA A 190 4.10 7.64 28.73
C ALA A 190 5.28 7.95 29.67
N GLN A 191 5.66 9.19 29.89
CA GLN A 191 6.69 9.53 30.87
C GLN A 191 6.13 9.69 32.30
N GLY A 192 4.85 10.01 32.43
CA GLY A 192 4.14 9.90 33.71
C GLY A 192 3.76 8.47 34.10
N SER A 193 3.80 7.51 33.14
CA SER A 193 3.38 6.13 33.36
C SER A 193 4.52 5.10 33.31
N ALA A 194 5.74 5.46 32.96
CA ALA A 194 6.85 4.51 32.81
C ALA A 194 8.02 4.73 33.78
N ALA A 195 8.00 5.78 34.60
CA ALA A 195 9.06 6.06 35.56
C ALA A 195 8.64 6.00 37.03
N VAL A 196 7.33 5.91 37.32
CA VAL A 196 6.79 5.65 38.66
C VAL A 196 5.52 4.83 38.50
N GLU A 197 5.61 3.63 37.96
CA GLU A 197 4.64 2.57 38.30
C GLU A 197 5.17 1.85 39.53
N ASP A 198 5.31 2.62 40.57
CA ASP A 198 5.47 2.15 41.92
C ASP A 198 4.15 1.50 42.38
N GLU A 199 4.25 0.60 43.37
CA GLU A 199 3.15 -0.09 44.05
C GLU A 199 1.96 0.83 44.38
N ASP A 200 2.22 2.12 44.58
CA ASP A 200 1.23 3.16 44.93
C ASP A 200 0.26 3.47 43.76
N THR A 201 0.70 3.46 42.52
CA THR A 201 -0.17 3.72 41.34
C THR A 201 -1.05 2.51 41.03
N ARG A 202 -0.55 1.29 41.27
CA ARG A 202 -1.37 0.05 41.17
C ARG A 202 -2.40 -0.01 42.27
N ALA A 203 -2.03 0.35 43.49
CA ALA A 203 -2.95 0.45 44.62
C ALA A 203 -4.02 1.53 44.41
N GLY A 204 -3.64 2.69 43.82
CA GLY A 204 -4.57 3.76 43.48
C GLY A 204 -5.57 3.36 42.39
N LEU A 205 -5.13 2.68 41.34
CA LEU A 205 -6.01 2.15 40.29
C LEU A 205 -6.91 1.01 40.79
N HIS A 206 -6.43 0.22 41.75
CA HIS A 206 -7.24 -0.81 42.41
C HIS A 206 -8.33 -0.17 43.25
N ARG A 207 -8.03 0.80 44.10
CA ARG A 207 -9.01 1.59 44.90
C ARG A 207 -10.06 2.27 44.02
N LEU A 208 -9.68 2.93 42.91
CA LEU A 208 -10.61 3.55 41.98
C LEU A 208 -11.57 2.51 41.36
N ARG A 209 -11.07 1.30 41.09
CA ARG A 209 -11.88 0.20 40.57
C ARG A 209 -12.84 -0.36 41.62
N GLU A 210 -12.41 -0.45 42.88
CA GLU A 210 -13.22 -0.85 44.01
C GLU A 210 -14.34 0.14 44.24
N VAL A 211 -14.04 1.45 44.35
CA VAL A 211 -15.04 2.52 44.48
C VAL A 211 -16.06 2.48 43.34
N SER A 212 -15.61 2.30 42.10
CA SER A 212 -16.52 2.19 40.95
C SER A 212 -17.39 0.93 41.02
N PHE A 213 -16.87 -0.18 41.53
CA PHE A 213 -17.62 -1.42 41.72
C PHE A 213 -18.70 -1.26 42.80
N GLU A 214 -18.34 -0.66 43.93
CA GLU A 214 -19.28 -0.37 45.01
C GLU A 214 -20.40 0.57 44.56
N GLN A 215 -20.07 1.61 43.77
CA GLN A 215 -21.07 2.51 43.20
C GLN A 215 -22.04 1.77 42.26
N VAL A 216 -21.58 0.87 41.43
CA VAL A 216 -22.41 0.03 40.54
C VAL A 216 -23.34 -0.83 41.38
N ARG A 217 -22.86 -1.42 42.48
CA ARG A 217 -23.66 -2.27 43.39
C ARG A 217 -24.72 -1.45 44.12
N LEU A 218 -24.32 -0.32 44.68
CA LEU A 218 -25.24 0.59 45.41
C LEU A 218 -26.41 1.05 44.51
N LEU A 219 -26.11 1.44 43.26
CA LEU A 219 -27.12 1.87 42.30
C LEU A 219 -28.02 0.72 41.83
N TYR A 220 -27.48 -0.48 41.70
CA TYR A 220 -28.24 -1.67 41.35
C TYR A 220 -29.17 -2.10 42.50
N ASP A 221 -28.67 -2.13 43.74
CA ASP A 221 -29.44 -2.46 44.95
C ASP A 221 -30.51 -1.40 45.23
N ALA A 222 -30.31 -0.15 44.78
CA ALA A 222 -31.34 0.90 44.78
C ALA A 222 -32.37 0.77 43.65
N GLY A 223 -32.35 -0.34 42.87
CA GLY A 223 -33.35 -0.66 41.85
C GLY A 223 -33.10 -0.01 40.48
N LYS A 224 -31.93 0.63 40.24
CA LYS A 224 -31.62 1.20 38.92
C LYS A 224 -31.28 0.11 37.89
N THR A 225 -31.71 0.33 36.64
CA THR A 225 -31.41 -0.59 35.56
C THR A 225 -29.97 -0.47 35.15
N ALA A 226 -29.37 -1.56 34.60
CA ALA A 226 -27.98 -1.54 34.11
C ALA A 226 -27.73 -0.48 33.05
N THR A 227 -28.74 -0.06 32.29
CA THR A 227 -28.64 1.04 31.29
C THR A 227 -28.49 2.39 31.99
N ALA A 228 -29.33 2.67 32.99
CA ALA A 228 -29.25 3.91 33.76
C ALA A 228 -27.88 4.03 34.49
N ILE A 229 -27.38 2.93 35.07
CA ILE A 229 -26.06 2.88 35.72
C ILE A 229 -24.93 3.15 34.71
N THR A 230 -25.05 2.64 33.50
CA THR A 230 -24.07 2.87 32.42
C THR A 230 -24.00 4.36 32.04
N GLU A 231 -25.15 5.02 31.92
CA GLU A 231 -25.24 6.45 31.59
C GLU A 231 -24.74 7.34 32.74
N GLU A 232 -25.10 7.01 33.95
CA GLU A 232 -24.74 7.80 35.14
C GLU A 232 -23.24 7.71 35.49
N LEU A 233 -22.65 6.53 35.40
CA LEU A 233 -21.25 6.32 35.78
C LEU A 233 -20.28 6.39 34.57
N GLY A 234 -20.77 6.53 33.33
CA GLY A 234 -19.97 6.54 32.13
C GLY A 234 -19.19 5.25 31.90
N LEU A 235 -19.63 4.12 32.44
CA LEU A 235 -19.01 2.80 32.32
C LEU A 235 -19.61 2.03 31.13
N SER A 236 -18.81 1.14 30.52
CA SER A 236 -19.34 0.30 29.45
C SER A 236 -20.38 -0.70 29.96
N ARG A 237 -21.47 -0.93 29.21
CA ARG A 237 -22.56 -1.86 29.53
C ARG A 237 -22.03 -3.26 29.93
N LYS A 238 -21.06 -3.79 29.19
CA LYS A 238 -20.40 -5.08 29.50
C LYS A 238 -19.76 -5.09 30.89
N ARG A 239 -19.21 -3.98 31.35
CA ARG A 239 -18.58 -3.87 32.67
C ARG A 239 -19.65 -3.83 33.76
N VAL A 240 -20.68 -3.06 33.56
CA VAL A 240 -21.83 -2.96 34.52
C VAL A 240 -22.52 -4.32 34.66
N ASP A 241 -22.90 -4.98 33.56
CA ASP A 241 -23.54 -6.30 33.58
C ASP A 241 -22.68 -7.38 34.25
N LYS A 242 -21.33 -7.31 34.02
CA LYS A 242 -20.39 -8.21 34.71
C LYS A 242 -20.32 -7.95 36.21
N TRP A 243 -20.28 -6.69 36.63
CA TRP A 243 -20.09 -6.31 38.00
C TRP A 243 -21.36 -6.54 38.83
N ILE A 244 -22.54 -6.37 38.28
CA ILE A 244 -23.82 -6.73 38.92
C ILE A 244 -23.84 -8.23 39.31
N ARG A 245 -23.25 -9.11 38.52
CA ARG A 245 -23.24 -10.57 38.76
C ARG A 245 -22.17 -11.02 39.73
N LEU A 246 -21.21 -10.15 40.10
CA LEU A 246 -20.09 -10.49 41.01
C LEU A 246 -20.46 -10.10 42.44
N GLN A 247 -20.28 -11.00 43.39
CA GLN A 247 -20.44 -10.71 44.83
C GLN A 247 -19.28 -9.90 45.40
N ALA A 248 -18.06 -10.13 44.89
CA ALA A 248 -16.88 -9.37 45.24
C ALA A 248 -15.97 -9.19 43.99
N LEU A 249 -15.15 -8.15 44.03
CA LEU A 249 -14.17 -7.90 42.93
C LEU A 249 -13.05 -8.95 43.03
N PRO A 250 -12.83 -9.76 41.98
CA PRO A 250 -11.74 -10.73 42.02
C PRO A 250 -10.41 -9.99 42.06
N GLU A 251 -9.51 -10.38 42.95
CA GLU A 251 -8.13 -9.95 42.94
C GLU A 251 -7.48 -10.35 41.63
N ARG A 252 -6.80 -9.40 41.00
CA ARG A 252 -5.97 -9.67 39.84
C ARG A 252 -4.61 -10.20 40.27
N ASN A 253 -4.53 -11.47 40.57
CA ASN A 253 -3.25 -12.13 40.70
C ASN A 253 -2.50 -12.03 39.37
N ALA A 254 -1.26 -11.49 39.40
CA ALA A 254 -0.42 -11.49 38.23
C ALA A 254 -0.21 -12.94 37.79
N MET A 255 -0.76 -13.27 36.62
CA MET A 255 -0.56 -14.63 36.06
C MET A 255 0.93 -14.87 35.87
N ALA A 256 1.43 -15.98 36.40
CA ALA A 256 2.83 -16.38 36.22
C ALA A 256 3.20 -16.37 34.72
N PRO A 257 4.38 -15.86 34.37
CA PRO A 257 4.81 -15.85 32.97
C PRO A 257 4.82 -17.27 32.39
N THR A 258 4.25 -17.44 31.21
CA THR A 258 4.25 -18.72 30.50
C THR A 258 5.41 -18.79 29.50
N PRO A 259 5.81 -19.98 28.99
CA PRO A 259 6.85 -20.14 27.97
C PRO A 259 6.58 -19.36 26.67
N ARG A 260 5.36 -18.86 26.49
CA ARG A 260 4.98 -18.00 25.38
C ARG A 260 5.33 -16.52 25.60
N SER A 261 5.67 -16.14 26.84
CA SER A 261 6.04 -14.79 27.22
C SER A 261 7.58 -14.65 27.35
N PRO A 262 8.21 -13.60 26.79
CA PRO A 262 9.63 -13.32 27.04
C PRO A 262 9.98 -13.15 28.52
N ALA A 263 9.03 -12.70 29.34
CA ALA A 263 9.20 -12.55 30.78
C ALA A 263 9.50 -13.89 31.49
N TYR A 264 9.08 -15.02 30.95
CA TYR A 264 9.44 -16.35 31.45
C TYR A 264 10.96 -16.60 31.37
N TYR A 265 11.62 -16.02 30.37
CA TYR A 265 13.07 -16.16 30.12
C TYR A 265 13.85 -14.94 30.61
N GLN A 266 13.27 -14.10 31.47
CA GLN A 266 13.87 -12.83 31.91
C GLN A 266 15.26 -13.05 32.51
N GLY A 267 15.47 -14.08 33.36
CA GLY A 267 16.76 -14.36 33.97
C GLY A 267 17.85 -14.69 32.94
N HIS A 268 17.53 -15.51 31.92
CA HIS A 268 18.45 -15.81 30.82
C HIS A 268 18.75 -14.57 30.00
N LEU A 269 17.73 -13.86 29.60
CA LEU A 269 17.83 -12.66 28.75
C LEU A 269 18.63 -11.56 29.45
N SER A 270 18.39 -11.30 30.75
CA SER A 270 19.11 -10.30 31.54
C SER A 270 20.60 -10.62 31.66
N ARG A 271 20.95 -11.88 31.93
CA ARG A 271 22.34 -12.34 31.98
C ARG A 271 23.04 -12.14 30.65
N ARG A 272 22.42 -12.60 29.54
CA ARG A 272 22.99 -12.46 28.19
C ARG A 272 23.15 -10.99 27.78
N TRP A 273 22.21 -10.15 28.21
CA TRP A 273 22.27 -8.71 28.00
C TRP A 273 23.45 -8.06 28.75
N ALA A 274 23.66 -8.44 30.01
CA ALA A 274 24.80 -8.01 30.82
C ALA A 274 26.15 -8.47 30.25
N GLU A 275 26.20 -9.65 29.61
CA GLU A 275 27.36 -10.18 28.88
C GLU A 275 27.60 -9.46 27.52
N GLY A 276 26.85 -8.39 27.20
CA GLY A 276 27.02 -7.61 25.99
C GLY A 276 26.26 -8.10 24.76
N CYS A 277 25.45 -9.16 24.86
CA CYS A 277 24.65 -9.66 23.74
C CYS A 277 23.38 -8.79 23.57
N THR A 278 23.47 -7.69 22.82
CA THR A 278 22.36 -6.76 22.56
C THR A 278 21.61 -7.04 21.26
N VAL A 279 22.05 -8.03 20.47
CA VAL A 279 21.44 -8.43 19.20
C VAL A 279 20.19 -9.27 19.46
N VAL A 280 19.00 -8.67 19.32
CA VAL A 280 17.70 -9.33 19.63
C VAL A 280 17.51 -10.63 18.85
N ARG A 281 17.99 -10.70 17.60
CA ARG A 281 17.87 -11.91 16.78
C ARG A 281 18.63 -13.10 17.37
N ARG A 282 19.79 -12.84 17.98
CA ARG A 282 20.60 -13.85 18.67
C ARG A 282 19.89 -14.32 19.95
N LEU A 283 19.42 -13.38 20.75
CA LEU A 283 18.62 -13.67 21.96
C LEU A 283 17.35 -14.46 21.63
N PHE A 284 16.69 -14.13 20.52
CA PHE A 284 15.50 -14.87 20.05
C PHE A 284 15.81 -16.32 19.75
N THR A 285 16.91 -16.58 19.02
CA THR A 285 17.34 -17.95 18.70
C THR A 285 17.71 -18.74 19.96
N GLU A 286 18.34 -18.09 20.94
CA GLU A 286 18.70 -18.70 22.20
C GLU A 286 17.46 -19.14 23.01
N ILE A 287 16.48 -18.22 23.20
CA ILE A 287 15.26 -18.56 23.95
C ILE A 287 14.34 -19.53 23.20
N GLN A 288 14.36 -19.54 21.86
CA GLN A 288 13.65 -20.57 21.09
C GLN A 288 14.19 -21.98 21.39
N ARG A 289 15.52 -22.14 21.54
CA ARG A 289 16.14 -23.41 21.95
C ARG A 289 15.76 -23.80 23.39
N LEU A 290 15.41 -22.82 24.22
CA LEU A 290 14.93 -23.03 25.59
C LEU A 290 13.41 -23.25 25.66
N GLY A 291 12.71 -23.32 24.50
CA GLY A 291 11.29 -23.62 24.44
C GLY A 291 10.36 -22.39 24.28
N PHE A 292 10.88 -21.21 23.90
CA PHE A 292 10.04 -20.05 23.63
C PHE A 292 9.22 -20.24 22.36
N THR A 293 7.89 -20.13 22.49
CA THR A 293 6.92 -20.30 21.39
C THR A 293 6.29 -18.98 20.93
N GLY A 294 6.75 -17.84 21.45
CA GLY A 294 6.26 -16.52 21.06
C GLY A 294 6.93 -15.97 19.80
N CYS A 295 6.49 -14.81 19.32
CA CYS A 295 7.03 -14.17 18.12
C CYS A 295 8.22 -13.23 18.44
N TYR A 296 9.05 -13.01 17.42
CA TYR A 296 10.20 -12.10 17.49
C TYR A 296 9.82 -10.68 17.94
N THR A 297 8.67 -10.15 17.46
CA THR A 297 8.21 -8.80 17.81
C THR A 297 7.95 -8.66 19.32
N HIS A 298 7.41 -9.69 19.95
CA HIS A 298 7.15 -9.70 21.40
C HIS A 298 8.45 -9.62 22.20
N LEU A 299 9.48 -10.41 21.83
CA LEU A 299 10.80 -10.31 22.44
C LEU A 299 11.45 -8.95 22.19
N SER A 300 11.37 -8.45 20.96
CA SER A 300 11.94 -7.14 20.61
C SER A 300 11.35 -5.98 21.43
N GLN A 301 10.04 -6.02 21.68
CA GLN A 301 9.36 -5.07 22.56
C GLN A 301 9.79 -5.24 24.02
N PHE A 302 9.93 -6.46 24.49
CA PHE A 302 10.35 -6.76 25.86
C PHE A 302 11.74 -6.20 26.16
N VAL A 303 12.73 -6.45 25.30
CA VAL A 303 14.11 -5.97 25.50
C VAL A 303 14.32 -4.51 25.12
N SER A 304 13.35 -3.86 24.47
CA SER A 304 13.44 -2.44 24.08
C SER A 304 13.57 -1.50 25.29
N SER A 305 13.01 -1.88 26.43
CA SER A 305 13.15 -1.15 27.70
C SER A 305 14.59 -1.21 28.24
N TRP A 306 15.33 -2.27 27.99
CA TRP A 306 16.71 -2.45 28.44
C TRP A 306 17.70 -1.63 27.60
N ARG A 307 17.48 -1.52 26.27
CA ARG A 307 18.26 -0.66 25.40
C ARG A 307 18.25 0.79 25.88
N ARG A 308 17.11 1.27 26.35
CA ARG A 308 16.97 2.61 26.92
C ARG A 308 17.71 2.82 28.24
N LYS A 309 17.98 1.74 29.00
CA LYS A 309 18.74 1.79 30.26
C LYS A 309 20.25 1.66 30.06
N THR A 310 20.69 0.95 29.01
CA THR A 310 22.13 0.70 28.72
C THR A 310 22.75 1.78 27.83
N GLU A 311 21.95 2.51 27.05
CA GLU A 311 22.37 3.73 26.36
C GLU A 311 22.37 4.93 27.35
N GLY A 312 23.11 4.76 28.43
CA GLY A 312 23.60 5.85 29.22
C GLY A 312 24.59 6.65 28.39
N THR A 313 24.08 7.66 27.74
CA THR A 313 24.72 8.86 27.21
C THR A 313 26.14 8.76 26.67
N PRO A 314 26.34 8.91 25.36
CA PRO A 314 27.28 9.92 24.95
C PRO A 314 26.57 10.94 24.01
N GLY A 315 26.74 12.18 24.33
CA GLY A 315 26.38 13.31 23.48
C GLY A 315 24.91 13.72 23.62
N ASN A 316 24.68 14.48 24.68
CA ASN A 316 23.51 15.32 24.87
C ASN A 316 23.30 16.25 23.67
N ILE A 317 22.65 15.76 22.62
CA ILE A 317 21.93 16.64 21.72
C ILE A 317 20.68 17.02 22.51
N ALA A 318 20.66 18.23 22.99
CA ALA A 318 19.60 18.84 23.76
C ALA A 318 18.26 18.27 23.34
N SER A 319 17.62 17.50 24.22
CA SER A 319 16.21 17.17 24.12
C SER A 319 15.45 18.48 24.16
N HIS A 320 15.16 19.02 22.96
CA HIS A 320 14.26 20.14 22.85
C HIS A 320 12.95 19.78 23.53
N PRO A 321 12.33 20.70 24.26
CA PRO A 321 11.10 20.43 24.99
C PRO A 321 10.09 19.84 23.99
N THR A 322 9.70 18.64 24.24
CA THR A 322 8.67 17.90 23.52
C THR A 322 7.35 18.62 23.73
N GLY A 323 7.10 19.64 22.92
CA GLY A 323 5.89 20.42 22.92
C GLY A 323 4.89 19.81 21.95
N LEU A 324 3.63 19.95 22.30
CA LEU A 324 2.49 19.72 21.38
C LEU A 324 2.76 20.41 20.05
N LEU A 325 2.46 19.73 18.93
CA LEU A 325 2.44 20.38 17.62
C LEU A 325 1.59 21.66 17.67
N ALA A 326 1.95 22.65 16.85
CA ALA A 326 1.28 23.94 16.81
C ALA A 326 -0.24 23.81 16.62
N ARG A 327 -0.98 24.79 17.11
CA ARG A 327 -2.38 24.99 16.77
C ARG A 327 -2.51 25.69 15.43
N ASP A 328 -3.51 25.29 14.63
CA ASP A 328 -3.87 25.98 13.37
C ASP A 328 -4.34 27.41 13.73
N PRO A 329 -3.65 28.47 13.28
CA PRO A 329 -4.03 29.85 13.61
C PRO A 329 -5.45 30.23 13.19
N ALA A 330 -6.00 29.57 12.15
CA ALA A 330 -7.33 29.85 11.64
C ALA A 330 -8.46 29.19 12.44
N THR A 331 -8.19 28.04 13.09
CA THR A 331 -9.24 27.26 13.76
C THR A 331 -8.98 27.04 15.25
N GLY A 332 -7.80 27.37 15.76
CA GLY A 332 -7.37 27.08 17.12
C GLY A 332 -7.17 25.57 17.43
N ARG A 333 -7.46 24.68 16.47
CA ARG A 333 -7.33 23.23 16.63
C ARG A 333 -5.88 22.79 16.50
N GLN A 334 -5.51 21.76 17.25
CA GLN A 334 -4.18 21.17 17.15
C GLN A 334 -3.97 20.58 15.75
N ILE A 335 -2.80 20.84 15.15
CA ILE A 335 -2.41 20.28 13.86
C ILE A 335 -1.93 18.83 14.10
N SER A 336 -2.60 17.86 13.50
CA SER A 336 -2.20 16.45 13.64
C SER A 336 -0.87 16.17 12.93
N PRO A 337 -0.10 15.14 13.36
CA PRO A 337 1.13 14.70 12.70
C PRO A 337 0.95 14.42 11.20
N GLN A 338 -0.18 13.86 10.81
CA GLN A 338 -0.52 13.56 9.42
C GLN A 338 -0.64 14.84 8.58
N ILE A 339 -1.34 15.85 9.09
CA ILE A 339 -1.47 17.15 8.43
C ILE A 339 -0.11 17.85 8.39
N ALA A 340 0.62 17.88 9.50
CA ALA A 340 1.94 18.49 9.59
C ALA A 340 2.93 17.85 8.61
N ALA A 341 2.99 16.51 8.50
CA ALA A 341 3.82 15.80 7.53
C ALA A 341 3.44 16.13 6.08
N SER A 342 2.16 16.21 5.78
CA SER A 342 1.67 16.59 4.45
C SER A 342 2.06 18.03 4.10
N LEU A 343 1.96 18.95 5.05
CA LEU A 343 2.43 20.33 4.90
C LEU A 343 3.95 20.41 4.79
N CYS A 344 4.68 19.55 5.51
CA CYS A 344 6.14 19.49 5.50
C CYS A 344 6.71 19.24 4.11
N ILE A 345 6.09 18.38 3.31
CA ILE A 345 6.54 18.04 1.95
C ILE A 345 5.94 18.93 0.87
N LYS A 346 4.99 19.81 1.17
CA LYS A 346 4.29 20.64 0.18
C LYS A 346 5.07 21.92 -0.10
N PRO A 347 5.41 22.23 -1.39
CA PRO A 347 6.09 23.46 -1.75
C PRO A 347 5.31 24.71 -1.37
N ARG A 348 6.01 25.83 -1.02
CA ARG A 348 5.36 27.05 -0.59
C ARG A 348 4.38 27.60 -1.67
N ALA A 349 4.75 27.54 -2.94
CA ALA A 349 3.90 27.99 -4.05
C ALA A 349 2.60 27.17 -4.22
N GLN A 350 2.49 26.01 -3.62
CA GLN A 350 1.29 25.16 -3.65
C GLN A 350 0.46 25.25 -2.36
N LEU A 351 0.93 25.99 -1.36
CA LEU A 351 0.19 26.19 -0.12
C LEU A 351 -0.91 27.23 -0.33
N THR A 352 -2.10 26.96 0.22
CA THR A 352 -3.10 28.01 0.39
C THR A 352 -2.64 29.00 1.46
N PRO A 353 -3.17 30.26 1.50
CA PRO A 353 -2.80 31.22 2.54
C PRO A 353 -2.93 30.65 3.96
N ARG A 354 -4.02 29.95 4.24
CA ARG A 354 -4.22 29.26 5.52
C ARG A 354 -3.17 28.19 5.81
N GLN A 355 -2.80 27.39 4.81
CA GLN A 355 -1.76 26.38 4.96
C GLN A 355 -0.37 27.00 5.18
N ALA A 356 -0.11 28.17 4.61
CA ALA A 356 1.14 28.90 4.85
C ALA A 356 1.25 29.35 6.30
N LEU A 357 0.18 29.93 6.88
CA LEU A 357 0.12 30.28 8.30
C LEU A 357 0.34 29.06 9.21
N ALA A 358 -0.28 27.92 8.87
CA ALA A 358 -0.08 26.68 9.63
C ALA A 358 1.38 26.18 9.56
N VAL A 359 2.04 26.29 8.40
CA VAL A 359 3.46 25.94 8.24
C VAL A 359 4.35 26.89 9.06
N ASP A 360 4.05 28.18 9.06
CA ASP A 360 4.84 29.16 9.82
C ASP A 360 4.67 28.92 11.35
N ALA A 361 3.46 28.61 11.81
CA ALA A 361 3.20 28.20 13.20
C ALA A 361 3.95 26.89 13.59
N LEU A 362 3.96 25.89 12.71
CA LEU A 362 4.70 24.64 12.92
C LEU A 362 6.22 24.87 12.99
N LYS A 363 6.77 25.77 12.18
CA LYS A 363 8.18 26.14 12.21
C LYS A 363 8.56 26.86 13.50
N ALA A 364 7.69 27.74 13.98
CA ALA A 364 7.91 28.47 15.23
C ALA A 364 7.85 27.54 16.44
N SER A 365 7.03 26.51 16.41
CA SER A 365 6.84 25.57 17.52
C SER A 365 7.86 24.42 17.54
N SER A 366 8.50 24.08 16.41
CA SER A 366 9.36 22.90 16.30
C SER A 366 10.54 23.14 15.36
N THR A 367 11.75 23.13 15.92
CA THR A 367 13.01 23.16 15.16
C THR A 367 13.12 21.94 14.26
N ASP A 368 12.76 20.74 14.77
CA ASP A 368 12.76 19.49 13.99
C ASP A 368 11.88 19.58 12.75
N PHE A 369 10.68 20.19 12.89
CA PHE A 369 9.81 20.42 11.72
C PHE A 369 10.46 21.34 10.70
N SER A 370 11.11 22.40 11.13
CA SER A 370 11.80 23.34 10.25
C SER A 370 12.93 22.66 9.48
N VAL A 371 13.75 21.85 10.16
CA VAL A 371 14.84 21.06 9.56
C VAL A 371 14.27 20.02 8.59
N MET A 372 13.31 19.21 9.03
CA MET A 372 12.67 18.20 8.15
C MET A 372 12.08 18.82 6.89
N ARG A 373 11.46 20.00 7.02
CA ARG A 373 10.91 20.72 5.87
C ARG A 373 12.00 21.20 4.92
N ALA A 374 13.12 21.73 5.43
CA ALA A 374 14.24 22.15 4.60
C ALA A 374 14.81 20.95 3.80
N PHE A 375 15.02 19.81 4.44
CA PHE A 375 15.44 18.57 3.79
C PHE A 375 14.43 18.10 2.75
N ALA A 376 13.13 18.11 3.06
CA ALA A 376 12.09 17.71 2.14
C ALA A 376 12.03 18.59 0.89
N MET A 377 12.17 19.91 1.05
CA MET A 377 12.19 20.84 -0.09
C MET A 377 13.44 20.67 -0.96
N ARG A 378 14.61 20.46 -0.35
CA ARG A 378 15.86 20.16 -1.08
C ARG A 378 15.75 18.84 -1.85
N PHE A 379 15.25 17.78 -1.24
CA PHE A 379 15.04 16.49 -1.89
C PHE A 379 14.09 16.61 -3.09
N ARG A 380 12.97 17.31 -2.93
CA ARG A 380 12.07 17.59 -4.05
C ARG A 380 12.74 18.42 -5.15
N GLY A 381 13.62 19.35 -4.77
CA GLY A 381 14.44 20.11 -5.71
C GLY A 381 15.38 19.22 -6.52
N ILE A 382 16.06 18.27 -5.89
CA ILE A 382 16.91 17.27 -6.53
C ILE A 382 16.12 16.44 -7.54
N LEU A 383 14.96 15.88 -7.12
CA LEU A 383 14.13 15.07 -8.01
C LEU A 383 13.59 15.85 -9.22
N ARG A 384 13.40 17.16 -9.09
CA ARG A 384 12.91 18.03 -10.20
C ARG A 384 14.03 18.55 -11.10
N GLY A 385 15.18 18.89 -10.49
CA GLY A 385 16.30 19.53 -11.16
C GLY A 385 17.12 18.57 -12.02
N ARG A 386 16.90 17.27 -11.90
CA ARG A 386 17.64 16.20 -12.59
C ARG A 386 19.17 16.26 -12.37
N ASP A 387 19.57 16.84 -11.25
CA ASP A 387 20.98 16.97 -10.88
C ASP A 387 21.35 15.88 -9.87
N GLY A 388 21.91 14.79 -10.38
CA GLY A 388 22.32 13.65 -9.55
C GLY A 388 23.47 13.97 -8.59
N SER A 389 24.29 15.00 -8.86
CA SER A 389 25.43 15.38 -8.03
C SER A 389 25.02 15.84 -6.63
N ARG A 390 23.80 16.34 -6.47
CA ARG A 390 23.28 16.82 -5.18
C ARG A 390 22.70 15.71 -4.29
N LEU A 391 22.52 14.50 -4.83
CA LEU A 391 21.86 13.42 -4.07
C LEU A 391 22.78 12.88 -2.97
N ASP A 392 24.05 12.60 -3.27
CA ASP A 392 24.96 12.02 -2.28
C ASP A 392 25.28 12.98 -1.11
N PRO A 393 25.57 14.28 -1.33
CA PRO A 393 25.68 15.23 -0.24
C PRO A 393 24.41 15.34 0.61
N TRP A 394 23.24 15.31 -0.03
CA TRP A 394 21.96 15.34 0.69
C TRP A 394 21.76 14.09 1.55
N LEU A 395 22.12 12.90 1.06
CA LEU A 395 22.04 11.64 1.81
C LEU A 395 22.94 11.66 3.03
N ASP A 396 24.19 12.15 2.89
CA ASP A 396 25.14 12.26 3.98
C ASP A 396 24.65 13.23 5.06
N GLU A 397 24.23 14.43 4.68
CA GLU A 397 23.66 15.41 5.60
C GLU A 397 22.39 14.87 6.30
N ALA A 398 21.50 14.17 5.58
CA ALA A 398 20.31 13.59 6.17
C ALA A 398 20.65 12.49 7.18
N TYR A 399 21.69 11.70 6.90
CA TYR A 399 22.17 10.66 7.78
C TYR A 399 22.77 11.25 9.08
N HIS A 400 23.45 12.38 9.00
CA HIS A 400 24.07 13.06 10.16
C HIS A 400 23.18 14.14 10.78
N SER A 401 21.95 14.30 10.34
CA SER A 401 21.03 15.37 10.78
C SER A 401 20.60 15.30 12.25
N GLY A 402 20.86 14.21 12.96
CA GLY A 402 20.36 13.97 14.32
C GLY A 402 18.84 13.63 14.37
N ILE A 403 18.10 13.77 13.27
CA ILE A 403 16.66 13.49 13.21
C ILE A 403 16.44 12.06 12.69
N TYR A 404 15.91 11.20 13.54
CA TYR A 404 15.69 9.77 13.24
C TYR A 404 14.93 9.52 11.92
N ALA A 405 13.92 10.32 11.62
CA ALA A 405 13.17 10.18 10.38
C ALA A 405 14.05 10.36 9.13
N LEU A 406 14.90 11.39 9.13
CA LEU A 406 15.83 11.68 8.02
C LEU A 406 16.91 10.62 7.90
N GLN A 407 17.50 10.22 9.02
CA GLN A 407 18.49 9.14 9.07
C GLN A 407 17.92 7.82 8.51
N ARG A 408 16.72 7.46 8.96
CA ARG A 408 16.06 6.25 8.49
C ARG A 408 15.70 6.33 7.02
N PHE A 409 15.24 7.49 6.56
CA PHE A 409 14.92 7.70 5.14
C PHE A 409 16.18 7.57 4.27
N ALA A 410 17.30 8.21 4.65
CA ALA A 410 18.57 8.09 3.95
C ALA A 410 19.05 6.64 3.86
N ARG A 411 19.06 5.88 4.97
CA ARG A 411 19.38 4.44 4.98
C ARG A 411 18.47 3.64 4.05
N THR A 412 17.19 3.98 4.01
CA THR A 412 16.24 3.27 3.15
C THR A 412 16.52 3.56 1.68
N LEU A 413 16.96 4.78 1.31
CA LEU A 413 17.35 5.13 -0.05
C LEU A 413 18.63 4.39 -0.48
N GLN A 414 19.60 4.23 0.44
CA GLN A 414 20.85 3.51 0.17
C GLN A 414 20.63 2.05 -0.25
N GLY A 415 19.55 1.40 0.25
CA GLY A 415 19.20 0.03 -0.15
C GLY A 415 18.76 -0.14 -1.61
N ASP A 416 18.52 0.97 -2.34
CA ASP A 416 18.07 0.97 -3.73
C ASP A 416 18.65 2.19 -4.47
N LEU A 417 19.90 2.52 -4.17
CA LEU A 417 20.51 3.80 -4.51
C LEU A 417 20.58 4.05 -6.03
N ASP A 418 20.92 3.02 -6.81
CA ASP A 418 21.00 3.14 -8.26
C ASP A 418 19.65 3.49 -8.89
N ALA A 419 18.57 2.86 -8.43
CA ALA A 419 17.22 3.20 -8.91
C ALA A 419 16.79 4.62 -8.48
N VAL A 420 17.24 5.09 -7.30
CA VAL A 420 17.01 6.46 -6.85
C VAL A 420 17.81 7.47 -7.66
N ARG A 421 19.09 7.20 -7.95
CA ARG A 421 19.92 8.03 -8.85
C ARG A 421 19.31 8.12 -10.24
N ASN A 422 18.89 6.98 -10.79
CA ASN A 422 18.18 6.94 -12.06
C ASN A 422 16.87 7.74 -12.01
N ALA A 423 16.14 7.71 -10.88
CA ALA A 423 14.94 8.53 -10.72
C ALA A 423 15.21 10.04 -10.76
N VAL A 424 16.41 10.48 -10.36
CA VAL A 424 16.82 11.89 -10.50
C VAL A 424 17.14 12.23 -11.97
N ILE A 425 17.91 11.38 -12.65
CA ILE A 425 18.49 11.68 -13.97
C ILE A 425 17.49 11.41 -15.11
N GLU A 426 16.83 10.25 -15.07
CA GLU A 426 15.94 9.79 -16.15
C GLU A 426 14.65 10.63 -16.24
N PRO A 427 14.11 10.85 -17.46
CA PRO A 427 12.87 11.56 -17.65
C PRO A 427 11.63 10.77 -17.18
N TRP A 428 11.78 9.46 -17.06
CA TRP A 428 10.69 8.53 -16.81
C TRP A 428 10.17 8.58 -15.37
N SER A 429 8.87 8.37 -15.21
CA SER A 429 8.19 8.24 -13.92
C SER A 429 7.00 7.31 -14.03
N ASN A 430 6.52 6.80 -12.90
CA ASN A 430 5.42 5.85 -12.88
C ASN A 430 4.01 6.50 -12.91
N GLY A 431 3.91 7.81 -13.09
CA GLY A 431 2.63 8.53 -13.08
C GLY A 431 1.62 8.03 -14.13
N GLN A 432 2.11 7.58 -15.32
CA GLN A 432 1.26 6.93 -16.31
C GLN A 432 0.71 5.60 -15.81
N THR A 433 1.52 4.82 -15.13
CA THR A 433 1.13 3.52 -14.54
C THR A 433 0.06 3.73 -13.48
N GLU A 434 0.21 4.72 -12.60
CA GLU A 434 -0.82 5.10 -11.61
C GLU A 434 -2.14 5.51 -12.27
N GLY A 435 -2.08 6.27 -13.37
CA GLY A 435 -3.24 6.63 -14.19
C GLY A 435 -3.95 5.39 -14.73
N GLN A 436 -3.22 4.43 -15.27
CA GLN A 436 -3.77 3.17 -15.77
C GLN A 436 -4.33 2.28 -14.64
N ILE A 437 -3.72 2.29 -13.46
CA ILE A 437 -4.27 1.62 -12.26
C ILE A 437 -5.60 2.24 -11.86
N SER A 438 -5.71 3.56 -11.88
CA SER A 438 -6.97 4.25 -11.59
C SER A 438 -8.07 3.87 -12.60
N ARG A 439 -7.74 3.77 -13.90
CA ARG A 439 -8.62 3.25 -14.95
C ARG A 439 -9.03 1.79 -14.66
N LEU A 440 -8.09 0.91 -14.31
CA LEU A 440 -8.35 -0.48 -13.95
C LEU A 440 -9.28 -0.60 -12.74
N LYS A 441 -9.04 0.19 -11.70
CA LYS A 441 -9.89 0.25 -10.50
C LYS A 441 -11.31 0.70 -10.85
N THR A 442 -11.48 1.68 -11.72
CA THR A 442 -12.78 2.16 -12.19
C THR A 442 -13.51 1.07 -12.99
N MET A 443 -12.83 0.43 -13.92
CA MET A 443 -13.41 -0.72 -14.68
C MET A 443 -13.84 -1.86 -13.76
N LYS A 444 -13.01 -2.21 -12.79
CA LYS A 444 -13.32 -3.25 -11.81
C LYS A 444 -14.58 -2.92 -11.01
N ARG A 445 -14.72 -1.65 -10.56
CA ARG A 445 -15.92 -1.16 -9.85
C ARG A 445 -17.16 -1.23 -10.75
N ALA A 446 -17.05 -0.78 -12.00
CA ALA A 446 -18.15 -0.84 -12.99
C ALA A 446 -18.61 -2.28 -13.28
N MET A 447 -17.77 -3.28 -13.05
CA MET A 447 -18.10 -4.70 -13.17
C MET A 447 -18.47 -5.35 -11.83
N TYR A 448 -18.77 -4.56 -10.80
CA TYR A 448 -19.16 -5.01 -9.46
C TYR A 448 -18.18 -6.01 -8.82
N GLY A 449 -16.90 -5.92 -9.15
CA GLY A 449 -15.86 -6.81 -8.64
C GLY A 449 -15.92 -8.27 -9.17
N ARG A 450 -16.80 -8.57 -10.13
CA ARG A 450 -17.01 -9.92 -10.67
C ARG A 450 -16.14 -10.28 -11.89
N ALA A 451 -15.36 -9.32 -12.39
CA ALA A 451 -14.48 -9.55 -13.54
C ALA A 451 -13.26 -10.39 -13.14
N GLY A 452 -13.05 -11.53 -13.80
CA GLY A 452 -11.77 -12.25 -13.69
C GLY A 452 -10.65 -11.56 -14.48
N ILE A 453 -9.39 -12.02 -14.26
CA ILE A 453 -8.20 -11.43 -14.88
C ILE A 453 -8.28 -11.35 -16.41
N THR A 454 -8.76 -12.42 -17.05
CA THR A 454 -8.89 -12.49 -18.50
C THR A 454 -9.75 -11.37 -19.07
N LEU A 455 -10.85 -11.03 -18.38
CA LEU A 455 -11.75 -9.96 -18.82
C LEU A 455 -11.14 -8.58 -18.52
N LEU A 456 -10.51 -8.40 -17.36
CA LEU A 456 -9.83 -7.16 -17.04
C LEU A 456 -8.69 -6.88 -18.04
N ARG A 457 -7.88 -7.89 -18.30
CA ARG A 457 -6.81 -7.83 -19.30
C ARG A 457 -7.35 -7.46 -20.69
N ALA A 458 -8.41 -8.14 -21.15
CA ALA A 458 -9.04 -7.85 -22.43
C ALA A 458 -9.57 -6.42 -22.55
N ARG A 459 -9.98 -5.79 -21.45
CA ARG A 459 -10.50 -4.42 -21.43
C ARG A 459 -9.41 -3.36 -21.17
N MET A 460 -8.28 -3.75 -20.62
CA MET A 460 -7.16 -2.83 -20.35
C MET A 460 -6.24 -2.68 -21.56
N LEU A 461 -5.99 -3.77 -22.29
CA LEU A 461 -5.15 -3.76 -23.48
C LEU A 461 -5.79 -2.92 -24.60
N PRO A 462 -4.99 -2.14 -25.35
CA PRO A 462 -5.50 -1.34 -26.46
C PRO A 462 -6.05 -2.26 -27.54
N LEU A 463 -7.21 -1.89 -28.11
CA LEU A 463 -7.70 -2.55 -29.33
C LEU A 463 -6.79 -2.19 -30.51
N LYS A 464 -6.54 -3.13 -31.40
CA LYS A 464 -5.93 -2.79 -32.69
C LYS A 464 -6.81 -1.74 -33.38
N THR A 465 -6.24 -0.63 -33.77
CA THR A 465 -6.97 0.40 -34.52
C THR A 465 -7.43 -0.26 -35.81
N ILE A 466 -8.73 -0.38 -35.97
CA ILE A 466 -9.36 -0.80 -37.20
C ILE A 466 -9.22 0.40 -38.13
N LYS A 467 -8.35 0.29 -39.14
CA LYS A 467 -8.20 1.29 -40.20
C LYS A 467 -9.44 1.26 -41.09
#